data_d53edb3ca4a602268b98abef430a3c98
#
_entry.id   d53edb3ca4a602268b98abef430a3c98
#
_cell.length_a   1.000
_cell.length_b   1.000
_cell.length_c   1.000
_cell.angle_alpha   90.00
_cell.angle_beta   90.00
_cell.angle_gamma   90.00
#
_symmetry.space_group_name_H-M   'P 1'
#
loop_
_entity.id
_entity.type
_entity.pdbx_description
1 polymer ?
#
loop_
_entity_poly.entity_id
_entity_poly.type
_entity_poly.pdbx_seq_one_letter_code
_entity_poly.pdbx_strand_id
1 'polypeptide(L)'
;MLVWTMKQLGIPTSYSIGTTLSWGPSGKFDPASEYFVYECDEFDRNFLHFEPHLSIITALDYDHPDTYPTREDYCQAFVDFLGKSENSLLWIKDLRYLMQPDIPATYQAYDELMNLSHIKLAGDHTRHNAFLVEQAAKIISEGQSGVIEAINSFPGTNRRFEKLGPNLYSDYGHHPAEIAASLQMAREISDNIVLVYQPHQNVRQHEIRQLYTDEVFKGAQEIYWLPTYLSREAPELEILTPDKLTNGLNATKIHQADLDDRLWDEIQRHIDAGHLVLCMGAGSIDGWVRQQLVSN
;
A
#
# COMPACT_ATOMS: atom_id res chain seq x y z
N MET A 1 -3.48 -9.35 -5.70
CA MET A 1 -3.53 -10.64 -4.98
C MET A 1 -4.67 -11.55 -5.50
N LEU A 2 -5.94 -11.11 -5.54
CA LEU A 2 -7.07 -11.94 -6.00
C LEU A 2 -6.83 -12.56 -7.40
N VAL A 3 -6.39 -11.77 -8.39
CA VAL A 3 -6.06 -12.28 -9.74
C VAL A 3 -5.01 -13.39 -9.71
N TRP A 4 -3.98 -13.26 -8.87
CA TRP A 4 -2.99 -14.31 -8.68
C TRP A 4 -3.63 -15.58 -8.10
N THR A 5 -4.44 -15.44 -7.06
CA THR A 5 -5.14 -16.57 -6.43
C THR A 5 -6.02 -17.31 -7.43
N MET A 6 -6.84 -16.59 -8.21
CA MET A 6 -7.68 -17.19 -9.25
C MET A 6 -6.84 -17.90 -10.31
N LYS A 7 -5.71 -17.31 -10.74
CA LYS A 7 -4.77 -17.93 -11.69
C LYS A 7 -4.21 -19.25 -11.14
N GLN A 8 -3.82 -19.29 -9.85
CA GLN A 8 -3.31 -20.53 -9.23
C GLN A 8 -4.39 -21.62 -9.09
N LEU A 9 -5.64 -21.23 -8.91
CA LEU A 9 -6.79 -22.12 -8.86
C LEU A 9 -7.28 -22.58 -10.24
N GLY A 10 -6.67 -22.07 -11.33
CA GLY A 10 -7.08 -22.38 -12.71
C GLY A 10 -8.40 -21.73 -13.13
N ILE A 11 -8.85 -20.69 -12.44
CA ILE A 11 -10.08 -19.96 -12.76
C ILE A 11 -9.78 -18.88 -13.81
N PRO A 12 -10.39 -18.96 -15.01
CA PRO A 12 -10.24 -17.94 -16.03
C PRO A 12 -10.66 -16.57 -15.49
N THR A 13 -9.83 -15.55 -15.66
CA THR A 13 -10.06 -14.23 -15.07
C THR A 13 -9.65 -13.12 -16.02
N SER A 14 -10.59 -12.23 -16.32
CA SER A 14 -10.32 -10.93 -16.91
C SER A 14 -9.99 -9.93 -15.80
N TYR A 15 -9.07 -9.01 -16.03
CA TYR A 15 -8.70 -8.04 -14.99
C TYR A 15 -8.09 -6.75 -15.53
N SER A 16 -8.17 -5.70 -14.71
CA SER A 16 -7.40 -4.47 -14.84
C SER A 16 -6.90 -4.03 -13.47
N ILE A 17 -5.60 -3.80 -13.33
CA ILE A 17 -4.90 -3.50 -12.08
C ILE A 17 -4.04 -2.25 -12.28
N GLY A 18 -4.05 -1.33 -11.32
CA GLY A 18 -3.34 -0.05 -11.38
C GLY A 18 -1.83 -0.13 -11.15
N THR A 19 -1.21 -1.33 -11.17
CA THR A 19 0.23 -1.50 -10.94
C THR A 19 0.87 -2.42 -11.97
N THR A 20 2.20 -2.39 -12.06
CA THR A 20 2.97 -3.35 -12.84
C THR A 20 3.19 -4.64 -12.06
N LEU A 21 3.23 -5.76 -12.77
CA LEU A 21 3.34 -7.10 -12.22
C LEU A 21 4.56 -7.81 -12.79
N SER A 22 5.33 -8.48 -11.96
CA SER A 22 6.45 -9.34 -12.41
C SER A 22 5.97 -10.64 -13.06
N TRP A 23 4.70 -11.02 -12.86
CA TRP A 23 4.11 -12.30 -13.25
C TRP A 23 3.04 -12.20 -14.35
N GLY A 24 2.83 -11.02 -14.93
CA GLY A 24 1.87 -10.81 -16.03
C GLY A 24 1.65 -9.34 -16.38
N PRO A 25 0.83 -9.06 -17.41
CA PRO A 25 0.43 -7.69 -17.74
C PRO A 25 -0.49 -7.08 -16.68
N SER A 26 -0.60 -5.75 -16.64
CA SER A 26 -1.52 -5.02 -15.74
C SER A 26 -3.00 -5.21 -16.09
N GLY A 27 -3.31 -5.63 -17.30
CA GLY A 27 -4.66 -5.94 -17.76
C GLY A 27 -4.68 -7.11 -18.72
N LYS A 28 -5.74 -7.91 -18.64
CA LYS A 28 -5.97 -9.07 -19.51
C LYS A 28 -7.47 -9.26 -19.73
N PHE A 29 -7.86 -9.50 -20.96
CA PHE A 29 -9.16 -10.03 -21.29
C PHE A 29 -9.03 -11.56 -21.55
N ASP A 30 -9.93 -12.34 -20.93
CA ASP A 30 -10.01 -13.78 -21.12
C ASP A 30 -11.47 -14.12 -21.51
N PRO A 31 -11.73 -14.61 -22.73
CA PRO A 31 -13.11 -14.85 -23.18
C PRO A 31 -13.82 -16.00 -22.42
N ALA A 32 -13.08 -16.83 -21.69
CA ALA A 32 -13.65 -17.87 -20.84
C ALA A 32 -13.92 -17.38 -19.40
N SER A 33 -13.62 -16.11 -19.12
CA SER A 33 -13.77 -15.52 -17.80
C SER A 33 -15.21 -15.17 -17.52
N GLU A 34 -15.71 -15.60 -16.37
CA GLU A 34 -16.99 -15.19 -15.80
C GLU A 34 -16.87 -13.91 -14.98
N TYR A 35 -15.65 -13.64 -14.46
CA TYR A 35 -15.36 -12.52 -13.59
C TYR A 35 -14.39 -11.53 -14.21
N PHE A 36 -14.63 -10.25 -13.96
CA PHE A 36 -13.69 -9.16 -14.24
C PHE A 36 -13.22 -8.57 -12.91
N VAL A 37 -11.96 -8.77 -12.57
CA VAL A 37 -11.35 -8.20 -11.37
C VAL A 37 -10.78 -6.82 -11.69
N TYR A 38 -11.30 -5.80 -11.04
CA TYR A 38 -10.94 -4.41 -11.28
C TYR A 38 -10.43 -3.75 -10.01
N GLU A 39 -9.24 -3.13 -10.08
CA GLU A 39 -8.76 -2.22 -9.05
C GLU A 39 -9.44 -0.88 -9.23
N CYS A 40 -10.40 -0.61 -8.37
CA CYS A 40 -11.30 0.52 -8.46
C CYS A 40 -10.95 1.51 -7.35
N ASP A 41 -10.33 2.64 -7.71
CA ASP A 41 -9.99 3.68 -6.75
C ASP A 41 -11.14 4.68 -6.55
N GLU A 42 -11.12 5.37 -5.42
CA GLU A 42 -12.10 6.38 -5.03
C GLU A 42 -11.81 7.76 -5.62
N PHE A 43 -10.61 7.98 -6.17
CA PHE A 43 -10.23 9.27 -6.75
C PHE A 43 -11.22 9.69 -7.85
N ASP A 44 -11.59 10.97 -7.85
CA ASP A 44 -12.59 11.54 -8.76
C ASP A 44 -13.94 10.80 -8.77
N ARG A 45 -14.24 10.06 -7.68
CA ARG A 45 -15.46 9.25 -7.51
C ARG A 45 -15.64 8.18 -8.59
N ASN A 46 -14.55 7.72 -9.21
CA ASN A 46 -14.60 6.76 -10.32
C ASN A 46 -15.33 5.46 -9.95
N PHE A 47 -15.12 4.96 -8.73
CA PHE A 47 -15.75 3.72 -8.26
C PHE A 47 -17.29 3.78 -8.25
N LEU A 48 -17.90 4.97 -8.15
CA LEU A 48 -19.35 5.12 -8.17
C LEU A 48 -20.01 4.88 -9.53
N HIS A 49 -19.23 4.71 -10.59
CA HIS A 49 -19.73 4.34 -11.91
C HIS A 49 -19.93 2.83 -12.09
N PHE A 50 -19.53 2.02 -11.08
CA PHE A 50 -19.61 0.57 -11.14
C PHE A 50 -20.69 0.04 -10.20
N GLU A 51 -21.28 -1.12 -10.58
CA GLU A 51 -22.21 -1.92 -9.79
C GLU A 51 -21.62 -3.32 -9.65
N PRO A 52 -20.66 -3.53 -8.72
CA PRO A 52 -19.96 -4.79 -8.63
C PRO A 52 -20.85 -5.89 -8.01
N HIS A 53 -20.68 -7.11 -8.54
CA HIS A 53 -21.24 -8.30 -7.88
C HIS A 53 -20.61 -8.53 -6.50
N LEU A 54 -19.30 -8.26 -6.37
CA LEU A 54 -18.58 -8.35 -5.10
C LEU A 54 -17.57 -7.20 -4.99
N SER A 55 -17.72 -6.35 -3.99
CA SER A 55 -16.72 -5.36 -3.63
C SER A 55 -15.87 -5.81 -2.45
N ILE A 56 -14.59 -5.45 -2.47
CA ILE A 56 -13.63 -5.74 -1.39
C ILE A 56 -13.07 -4.40 -0.92
N ILE A 57 -13.45 -3.97 0.27
CA ILE A 57 -12.94 -2.74 0.89
C ILE A 57 -11.78 -3.13 1.80
N THR A 58 -10.56 -2.84 1.39
CA THR A 58 -9.34 -3.27 2.10
C THR A 58 -9.02 -2.41 3.31
N ALA A 59 -9.29 -1.11 3.23
CA ALA A 59 -9.19 -0.15 4.32
C ALA A 59 -9.92 1.14 3.92
N LEU A 60 -10.37 1.91 4.91
CA LEU A 60 -10.88 3.27 4.75
C LEU A 60 -10.00 4.22 5.57
N ASP A 61 -9.49 5.23 4.89
CA ASP A 61 -8.86 6.39 5.53
C ASP A 61 -9.09 7.61 4.64
N TYR A 62 -9.30 8.79 5.24
CA TYR A 62 -9.62 9.99 4.50
C TYR A 62 -8.43 10.42 3.65
N ASP A 63 -8.63 10.46 2.35
CA ASP A 63 -7.67 10.97 1.35
C ASP A 63 -8.41 11.78 0.28
N HIS A 64 -7.67 12.41 -0.62
CA HIS A 64 -8.21 13.17 -1.76
C HIS A 64 -9.13 14.34 -1.37
N PRO A 65 -8.66 15.31 -0.56
CA PRO A 65 -9.46 16.47 -0.15
C PRO A 65 -9.89 17.37 -1.34
N ASP A 66 -9.23 17.25 -2.49
CA ASP A 66 -9.59 17.85 -3.76
C ASP A 66 -10.87 17.25 -4.37
N THR A 67 -11.13 15.98 -4.13
CA THR A 67 -12.34 15.25 -4.56
C THR A 67 -13.41 15.23 -3.48
N TYR A 68 -13.00 15.10 -2.22
CA TYR A 68 -13.85 15.01 -1.03
C TYR A 68 -13.53 16.14 -0.07
N PRO A 69 -14.23 17.27 -0.13
CA PRO A 69 -13.93 18.44 0.71
C PRO A 69 -14.01 18.15 2.22
N THR A 70 -14.81 17.14 2.63
CA THR A 70 -14.95 16.72 4.01
C THR A 70 -14.84 15.21 4.15
N ARG A 71 -14.55 14.76 5.38
CA ARG A 71 -14.57 13.33 5.71
C ARG A 71 -15.97 12.73 5.53
N GLU A 72 -17.00 13.51 5.82
CA GLU A 72 -18.39 13.11 5.66
C GLU A 72 -18.72 12.84 4.18
N ASP A 73 -18.23 13.69 3.24
CA ASP A 73 -18.39 13.47 1.80
C ASP A 73 -17.68 12.17 1.35
N TYR A 74 -16.50 11.90 1.89
CA TYR A 74 -15.76 10.67 1.65
C TYR A 74 -16.53 9.45 2.14
N CYS A 75 -16.97 9.47 3.40
CA CYS A 75 -17.76 8.38 3.99
C CYS A 75 -19.06 8.13 3.21
N GLN A 76 -19.77 9.20 2.81
CA GLN A 76 -21.01 9.07 2.05
C GLN A 76 -20.78 8.40 0.68
N ALA A 77 -19.70 8.74 -0.02
CA ALA A 77 -19.36 8.10 -1.28
C ALA A 77 -19.12 6.58 -1.12
N PHE A 78 -18.48 6.13 -0.04
CA PHE A 78 -18.34 4.70 0.24
C PHE A 78 -19.65 4.02 0.63
N VAL A 79 -20.53 4.69 1.36
CA VAL A 79 -21.89 4.18 1.64
C VAL A 79 -22.67 4.02 0.34
N ASP A 80 -22.59 5.00 -0.57
CA ASP A 80 -23.24 4.93 -1.89
C ASP A 80 -22.68 3.77 -2.73
N PHE A 81 -21.36 3.55 -2.69
CA PHE A 81 -20.71 2.43 -3.37
C PHE A 81 -21.13 1.08 -2.80
N LEU A 82 -21.16 0.94 -1.48
CA LEU A 82 -21.67 -0.27 -0.83
C LEU A 82 -23.12 -0.56 -1.24
N GLY A 83 -23.96 0.49 -1.33
CA GLY A 83 -25.36 0.38 -1.79
C GLY A 83 -25.51 -0.05 -3.25
N LYS A 84 -24.48 0.15 -4.09
CA LYS A 84 -24.43 -0.31 -5.49
C LYS A 84 -23.88 -1.73 -5.65
N SER A 85 -23.18 -2.25 -4.63
CA SER A 85 -22.58 -3.57 -4.65
C SER A 85 -23.62 -4.63 -4.27
N GLU A 86 -23.70 -5.73 -5.01
CA GLU A 86 -24.59 -6.83 -4.61
C GLU A 86 -24.14 -7.46 -3.29
N ASN A 87 -22.82 -7.60 -3.09
CA ASN A 87 -22.20 -8.06 -1.85
C ASN A 87 -20.90 -7.27 -1.59
N SER A 88 -20.52 -7.17 -0.32
CA SER A 88 -19.28 -6.48 0.07
C SER A 88 -18.55 -7.22 1.18
N LEU A 89 -17.21 -7.18 1.13
CA LEU A 89 -16.32 -7.69 2.17
C LEU A 89 -15.51 -6.52 2.73
N LEU A 90 -15.49 -6.36 4.04
CA LEU A 90 -14.78 -5.26 4.70
C LEU A 90 -14.45 -5.59 6.17
N TRP A 91 -13.75 -4.69 6.82
CA TRP A 91 -13.43 -4.81 8.25
C TRP A 91 -14.46 -4.09 9.11
N ILE A 92 -14.69 -4.58 10.32
CA ILE A 92 -15.60 -3.93 11.29
C ILE A 92 -15.12 -2.51 11.63
N LYS A 93 -13.80 -2.28 11.69
CA LYS A 93 -13.24 -0.94 11.89
C LYS A 93 -13.65 0.04 10.79
N ASP A 94 -13.71 -0.43 9.53
CA ASP A 94 -14.08 0.40 8.38
C ASP A 94 -15.57 0.71 8.39
N LEU A 95 -16.42 -0.25 8.79
CA LEU A 95 -17.84 0.02 9.05
C LEU A 95 -18.04 1.12 10.11
N ARG A 96 -17.29 1.04 11.23
CA ARG A 96 -17.32 2.07 12.28
C ARG A 96 -16.82 3.42 11.76
N TYR A 97 -15.84 3.39 10.86
CA TYR A 97 -15.30 4.59 10.22
C TYR A 97 -16.36 5.35 9.40
N LEU A 98 -17.28 4.64 8.75
CA LEU A 98 -18.38 5.23 7.96
C LEU A 98 -19.41 5.97 8.82
N MET A 99 -19.42 5.77 10.14
CA MET A 99 -20.28 6.46 11.13
C MET A 99 -21.77 6.41 10.82
N GLN A 100 -22.24 5.46 10.01
CA GLN A 100 -23.66 5.27 9.70
C GLN A 100 -24.16 3.97 10.33
N PRO A 101 -25.22 4.03 11.16
CA PRO A 101 -25.75 2.84 11.85
C PRO A 101 -26.44 1.85 10.90
N ASP A 102 -27.04 2.36 9.83
CA ASP A 102 -27.80 1.55 8.88
C ASP A 102 -27.28 1.81 7.45
N ILE A 103 -26.39 0.95 6.97
CA ILE A 103 -25.93 0.97 5.58
C ILE A 103 -26.87 0.08 4.76
N PRO A 104 -27.57 0.60 3.75
CA PRO A 104 -28.52 -0.19 2.95
C PRO A 104 -27.78 -1.05 1.92
N ALA A 105 -26.99 -2.02 2.40
CA ALA A 105 -26.13 -2.88 1.58
C ALA A 105 -26.04 -4.28 2.17
N THR A 106 -25.78 -5.27 1.32
CA THR A 106 -25.39 -6.61 1.75
C THR A 106 -23.89 -6.68 1.94
N TYR A 107 -23.42 -7.02 3.14
CA TYR A 107 -22.00 -7.10 3.42
C TYR A 107 -21.66 -8.16 4.46
N GLN A 108 -20.40 -8.61 4.43
CA GLN A 108 -19.77 -9.40 5.48
C GLN A 108 -18.62 -8.60 6.07
N ALA A 109 -18.70 -8.30 7.36
CA ALA A 109 -17.67 -7.56 8.07
C ALA A 109 -16.92 -8.47 9.04
N TYR A 110 -15.60 -8.33 9.06
CA TYR A 110 -14.70 -9.18 9.83
C TYR A 110 -13.98 -8.39 10.92
N ASP A 111 -13.72 -9.05 12.04
CA ASP A 111 -12.95 -8.46 13.14
C ASP A 111 -11.46 -8.41 12.76
N GLU A 112 -10.88 -7.23 12.78
CA GLU A 112 -9.46 -7.01 12.48
C GLU A 112 -8.50 -7.64 13.49
N LEU A 113 -9.00 -8.03 14.68
CA LEU A 113 -8.21 -8.69 15.72
C LEU A 113 -8.18 -10.22 15.59
N MET A 114 -8.82 -10.77 14.56
CA MET A 114 -8.84 -12.22 14.36
C MET A 114 -7.45 -12.82 14.08
N ASN A 115 -7.28 -14.09 14.40
CA ASN A 115 -6.02 -14.78 14.16
C ASN A 115 -5.85 -15.12 12.67
N LEU A 116 -4.84 -14.52 12.03
CA LEU A 116 -4.48 -14.69 10.63
C LEU A 116 -3.19 -15.54 10.43
N SER A 117 -2.78 -16.32 11.43
CA SER A 117 -1.52 -17.08 11.39
C SER A 117 -1.41 -18.14 10.30
N HIS A 118 -2.54 -18.53 9.68
CA HIS A 118 -2.57 -19.43 8.51
C HIS A 118 -2.08 -18.73 7.22
N ILE A 119 -2.10 -17.40 7.18
CA ILE A 119 -1.55 -16.57 6.10
C ILE A 119 -0.08 -16.30 6.40
N LYS A 120 0.82 -16.81 5.56
CA LYS A 120 2.28 -16.76 5.78
C LYS A 120 2.97 -15.55 5.15
N LEU A 121 2.20 -14.64 4.54
CA LEU A 121 2.72 -13.40 3.98
C LEU A 121 3.18 -12.46 5.10
N ALA A 122 4.31 -11.76 4.88
CA ALA A 122 4.81 -10.77 5.82
C ALA A 122 3.93 -9.51 5.81
N GLY A 123 3.89 -8.81 6.93
CA GLY A 123 3.15 -7.57 7.14
C GLY A 123 1.69 -7.78 7.54
N ASP A 124 1.28 -7.13 8.64
CA ASP A 124 -0.10 -7.23 9.14
C ASP A 124 -1.11 -6.77 8.08
N HIS A 125 -0.85 -5.63 7.43
CA HIS A 125 -1.72 -5.11 6.37
C HIS A 125 -1.84 -6.08 5.19
N THR A 126 -0.76 -6.78 4.82
CA THR A 126 -0.77 -7.77 3.75
C THR A 126 -1.60 -8.99 4.15
N ARG A 127 -1.50 -9.45 5.40
CA ARG A 127 -2.33 -10.54 5.91
C ARG A 127 -3.81 -10.19 5.98
N HIS A 128 -4.12 -8.94 6.37
CA HIS A 128 -5.52 -8.46 6.35
C HIS A 128 -6.06 -8.44 4.91
N ASN A 129 -5.33 -7.87 3.95
CA ASN A 129 -5.74 -7.89 2.55
C ASN A 129 -5.88 -9.31 2.00
N ALA A 130 -4.97 -10.20 2.36
CA ALA A 130 -5.00 -11.61 1.96
C ALA A 130 -6.21 -12.36 2.53
N PHE A 131 -6.63 -12.05 3.75
CA PHE A 131 -7.83 -12.63 4.33
C PHE A 131 -9.09 -12.24 3.56
N LEU A 132 -9.26 -10.95 3.21
CA LEU A 132 -10.40 -10.54 2.38
C LEU A 132 -10.37 -11.20 1.00
N VAL A 133 -9.17 -11.37 0.41
CA VAL A 133 -9.00 -12.14 -0.82
C VAL A 133 -9.36 -13.61 -0.63
N GLU A 134 -9.03 -14.22 0.52
CA GLU A 134 -9.44 -15.59 0.86
C GLU A 134 -10.96 -15.74 0.86
N GLN A 135 -11.67 -14.79 1.50
CA GLN A 135 -13.13 -14.83 1.52
C GLN A 135 -13.71 -14.65 0.12
N ALA A 136 -13.20 -13.69 -0.65
CA ALA A 136 -13.62 -13.48 -2.03
C ALA A 136 -13.36 -14.70 -2.91
N ALA A 137 -12.17 -15.28 -2.82
CA ALA A 137 -11.80 -16.48 -3.58
C ALA A 137 -12.69 -17.69 -3.22
N LYS A 138 -13.06 -17.88 -1.96
CA LYS A 138 -14.00 -18.91 -1.53
C LYS A 138 -15.39 -18.71 -2.13
N ILE A 139 -15.88 -17.48 -2.22
CA ILE A 139 -17.16 -17.15 -2.86
C ILE A 139 -17.08 -17.49 -4.36
N ILE A 140 -16.07 -16.97 -5.05
CA ILE A 140 -15.88 -17.12 -6.50
C ILE A 140 -15.66 -18.58 -6.91
N SER A 141 -14.90 -19.34 -6.13
CA SER A 141 -14.55 -20.72 -6.42
C SER A 141 -15.52 -21.75 -5.82
N GLU A 142 -16.64 -21.30 -5.25
CA GLU A 142 -17.61 -22.16 -4.56
C GLU A 142 -16.97 -23.10 -3.50
N GLY A 143 -15.93 -22.58 -2.82
CA GLY A 143 -15.21 -23.31 -1.77
C GLY A 143 -14.16 -24.30 -2.28
N GLN A 144 -13.62 -24.12 -3.49
CA GLN A 144 -12.51 -24.93 -4.00
C GLN A 144 -11.35 -25.00 -3.00
N SER A 145 -10.73 -26.16 -2.87
CA SER A 145 -9.51 -26.33 -2.07
C SER A 145 -8.28 -25.65 -2.70
N GLY A 146 -7.27 -25.33 -1.88
CA GLY A 146 -6.02 -24.73 -2.37
C GLY A 146 -5.99 -23.20 -2.35
N VAL A 147 -7.05 -22.52 -1.86
CA VAL A 147 -7.11 -21.05 -1.80
C VAL A 147 -5.97 -20.47 -0.95
N ILE A 148 -5.72 -21.05 0.22
CA ILE A 148 -4.66 -20.57 1.15
C ILE A 148 -3.27 -20.80 0.56
N GLU A 149 -3.04 -21.93 -0.06
CA GLU A 149 -1.78 -22.24 -0.75
C GLU A 149 -1.53 -21.25 -1.89
N ALA A 150 -2.57 -20.96 -2.67
CA ALA A 150 -2.49 -19.96 -3.74
C ALA A 150 -2.15 -18.56 -3.21
N ILE A 151 -2.80 -18.11 -2.13
CA ILE A 151 -2.53 -16.83 -1.47
C ILE A 151 -1.10 -16.79 -0.92
N ASN A 152 -0.67 -17.83 -0.20
CA ASN A 152 0.67 -17.89 0.39
C ASN A 152 1.80 -17.95 -0.66
N SER A 153 1.47 -18.29 -1.90
CA SER A 153 2.40 -18.26 -3.04
C SER A 153 2.45 -16.90 -3.76
N PHE A 154 1.70 -15.89 -3.27
CA PHE A 154 1.65 -14.59 -3.93
C PHE A 154 3.02 -13.89 -3.94
N PRO A 155 3.58 -13.58 -5.11
CA PRO A 155 4.94 -13.05 -5.23
C PRO A 155 5.05 -11.54 -4.94
N GLY A 156 3.95 -10.88 -4.62
CA GLY A 156 3.90 -9.42 -4.46
C GLY A 156 3.59 -8.71 -5.78
N THR A 157 3.70 -7.39 -5.73
CA THR A 157 3.60 -6.48 -6.88
C THR A 157 4.81 -5.55 -6.87
N ASN A 158 5.15 -4.99 -8.03
CA ASN A 158 6.26 -4.06 -8.11
C ASN A 158 6.02 -2.85 -7.21
N ARG A 159 7.08 -2.37 -6.57
CA ARG A 159 7.06 -1.22 -5.66
C ARG A 159 6.13 -1.36 -4.45
N ARG A 160 5.75 -2.59 -4.02
CA ARG A 160 5.03 -2.86 -2.77
C ARG A 160 5.85 -3.83 -1.95
N PHE A 161 6.76 -3.28 -1.14
CA PHE A 161 7.79 -4.02 -0.41
C PHE A 161 8.55 -5.02 -1.31
N GLU A 162 8.83 -4.57 -2.53
CA GLU A 162 9.47 -5.37 -3.56
C GLU A 162 10.94 -5.59 -3.24
N LYS A 163 11.38 -6.84 -3.23
CA LYS A 163 12.79 -7.18 -3.04
C LYS A 163 13.57 -6.92 -4.34
N LEU A 164 14.48 -5.97 -4.33
CA LEU A 164 15.33 -5.62 -5.47
C LEU A 164 16.68 -6.34 -5.47
N GLY A 165 17.14 -6.78 -4.29
CA GLY A 165 18.43 -7.43 -4.10
C GLY A 165 18.57 -8.03 -2.70
N PRO A 166 19.74 -8.55 -2.35
CA PRO A 166 20.00 -8.95 -0.96
C PRO A 166 19.79 -7.76 -0.03
N ASN A 167 18.89 -7.92 0.95
CA ASN A 167 18.56 -6.91 1.96
C ASN A 167 18.11 -5.53 1.43
N LEU A 168 17.81 -5.38 0.13
CA LEU A 168 17.37 -4.15 -0.50
C LEU A 168 15.93 -4.27 -0.99
N TYR A 169 15.08 -3.34 -0.55
CA TYR A 169 13.65 -3.34 -0.84
C TYR A 169 13.20 -1.98 -1.35
N SER A 170 12.17 -1.97 -2.21
CA SER A 170 11.49 -0.77 -2.70
C SER A 170 10.02 -0.79 -2.31
N ASP A 171 9.51 0.35 -1.84
CA ASP A 171 8.09 0.52 -1.52
C ASP A 171 7.57 1.87 -2.04
N TYR A 172 6.33 1.88 -2.50
CA TYR A 172 5.67 3.07 -3.04
C TYR A 172 5.10 3.98 -1.95
N GLY A 173 4.94 3.47 -0.76
CA GLY A 173 4.30 4.17 0.35
C GLY A 173 4.91 5.54 0.61
N HIS A 174 4.06 6.52 0.88
CA HIS A 174 4.45 7.90 1.07
C HIS A 174 3.56 8.62 2.10
N HIS A 175 2.51 7.97 2.58
CA HIS A 175 1.70 8.44 3.71
C HIS A 175 2.24 7.86 5.03
N PRO A 176 2.18 8.57 6.19
CA PRO A 176 2.66 8.08 7.48
C PRO A 176 2.15 6.68 7.87
N ALA A 177 0.87 6.38 7.61
CA ALA A 177 0.31 5.06 7.87
C ALA A 177 0.95 3.96 7.01
N GLU A 178 1.25 4.25 5.74
CA GLU A 178 1.95 3.32 4.83
C GLU A 178 3.40 3.09 5.29
N ILE A 179 4.11 4.16 5.74
CA ILE A 179 5.46 4.06 6.27
C ILE A 179 5.47 3.13 7.49
N ALA A 180 4.57 3.36 8.44
CA ALA A 180 4.47 2.54 9.64
C ALA A 180 4.17 1.06 9.30
N ALA A 181 3.28 0.81 8.33
CA ALA A 181 2.93 -0.53 7.88
C ALA A 181 4.12 -1.24 7.21
N SER A 182 4.85 -0.55 6.33
CA SER A 182 6.03 -1.12 5.65
C SER A 182 7.20 -1.36 6.63
N LEU A 183 7.40 -0.48 7.62
CA LEU A 183 8.37 -0.69 8.69
C LEU A 183 7.96 -1.85 9.62
N GLN A 184 6.67 -2.04 9.89
CA GLN A 184 6.17 -3.20 10.63
C GLN A 184 6.49 -4.49 9.87
N MET A 185 6.24 -4.52 8.56
CA MET A 185 6.59 -5.66 7.69
C MET A 185 8.10 -5.91 7.66
N ALA A 186 8.92 -4.86 7.57
CA ALA A 186 10.38 -4.98 7.62
C ALA A 186 10.88 -5.62 8.92
N ARG A 187 10.26 -5.30 10.07
CA ARG A 187 10.59 -5.87 11.38
C ARG A 187 10.30 -7.38 11.50
N GLU A 188 9.40 -7.90 10.69
CA GLU A 188 9.19 -9.36 10.64
C GLU A 188 10.35 -10.09 9.93
N ILE A 189 11.19 -9.35 9.20
CA ILE A 189 12.28 -9.89 8.38
C ILE A 189 13.65 -9.61 9.02
N SER A 190 13.84 -8.44 9.60
CA SER A 190 15.12 -7.99 10.17
C SER A 190 14.91 -7.09 11.38
N ASP A 191 15.79 -7.24 12.38
CA ASP A 191 15.88 -6.32 13.52
C ASP A 191 16.64 -5.03 13.19
N ASN A 192 17.44 -5.03 12.10
CA ASN A 192 18.28 -3.92 11.69
C ASN A 192 17.74 -3.31 10.39
N ILE A 193 16.99 -2.21 10.50
CA ILE A 193 16.31 -1.57 9.38
C ILE A 193 16.83 -0.16 9.19
N VAL A 194 17.17 0.17 7.95
CA VAL A 194 17.50 1.52 7.47
C VAL A 194 16.44 1.94 6.46
N LEU A 195 15.85 3.09 6.70
CA LEU A 195 14.86 3.68 5.80
C LEU A 195 15.50 4.78 4.96
N VAL A 196 15.36 4.71 3.64
CA VAL A 196 15.66 5.82 2.71
C VAL A 196 14.32 6.34 2.22
N TYR A 197 13.93 7.55 2.67
CA TYR A 197 12.57 8.05 2.46
C TYR A 197 12.56 9.31 1.60
N GLN A 198 11.76 9.27 0.52
CA GLN A 198 11.48 10.43 -0.32
C GLN A 198 10.03 10.87 -0.15
N PRO A 199 9.76 12.00 0.53
CA PRO A 199 8.42 12.58 0.58
C PRO A 199 7.92 12.92 -0.82
N HIS A 200 6.60 12.89 -1.02
CA HIS A 200 5.98 13.14 -2.33
C HIS A 200 4.97 14.29 -2.24
N GLN A 201 5.05 15.24 -3.17
CA GLN A 201 4.22 16.46 -3.28
C GLN A 201 4.29 17.39 -2.06
N ASN A 202 4.79 18.59 -2.25
CA ASN A 202 4.90 19.58 -1.17
C ASN A 202 3.52 19.99 -0.61
N VAL A 203 2.49 20.05 -1.46
CA VAL A 203 1.10 20.29 -1.01
C VAL A 203 0.68 19.25 0.02
N ARG A 204 0.88 17.97 -0.28
CA ARG A 204 0.58 16.88 0.65
C ARG A 204 1.42 16.96 1.93
N GLN A 205 2.69 17.38 1.84
CA GLN A 205 3.52 17.51 3.05
C GLN A 205 2.98 18.58 4.01
N HIS A 206 2.39 19.66 3.51
CA HIS A 206 1.72 20.65 4.35
C HIS A 206 0.53 20.06 5.12
N GLU A 207 -0.17 19.10 4.54
CA GLU A 207 -1.32 18.44 5.16
C GLU A 207 -0.88 17.39 6.21
N ILE A 208 0.11 16.55 5.88
CA ILE A 208 0.43 15.36 6.67
C ILE A 208 1.63 15.53 7.61
N ARG A 209 2.42 16.61 7.54
CA ARG A 209 3.66 16.76 8.31
C ARG A 209 3.50 16.57 9.81
N GLN A 210 2.33 16.93 10.37
CA GLN A 210 2.05 16.77 11.80
C GLN A 210 1.81 15.30 12.19
N LEU A 211 1.58 14.43 11.22
CA LEU A 211 1.42 12.99 11.42
C LEU A 211 2.78 12.27 11.47
N TYR A 212 3.87 12.93 11.09
CA TYR A 212 5.22 12.37 11.27
C TYR A 212 5.59 12.39 12.75
N THR A 213 5.61 11.22 13.34
CA THR A 213 5.91 11.00 14.77
C THR A 213 6.95 9.89 14.91
N ASP A 214 7.62 9.83 16.06
CA ASP A 214 8.55 8.74 16.35
C ASP A 214 7.89 7.35 16.25
N GLU A 215 6.58 7.24 16.53
CA GLU A 215 5.85 5.97 16.39
C GLU A 215 5.72 5.53 14.91
N VAL A 216 5.55 6.46 13.98
CA VAL A 216 5.51 6.16 12.53
C VAL A 216 6.81 5.52 12.07
N PHE A 217 7.95 6.02 12.57
CA PHE A 217 9.29 5.56 12.19
C PHE A 217 9.86 4.49 13.10
N LYS A 218 9.06 3.98 14.02
CA LYS A 218 9.45 2.94 14.96
C LYS A 218 9.94 1.69 14.23
N GLY A 219 11.16 1.30 14.53
CA GLY A 219 11.82 0.14 13.92
C GLY A 219 12.88 0.50 12.90
N ALA A 220 12.89 1.69 12.32
CA ALA A 220 14.02 2.20 11.60
C ALA A 220 15.09 2.66 12.60
N GLN A 221 16.31 2.17 12.45
CA GLN A 221 17.46 2.59 13.27
C GLN A 221 18.09 3.88 12.75
N GLU A 222 18.12 4.03 11.43
CA GLU A 222 18.58 5.22 10.73
C GLU A 222 17.60 5.55 9.60
N ILE A 223 17.43 6.84 9.33
CA ILE A 223 16.62 7.34 8.22
C ILE A 223 17.49 8.27 7.37
N TYR A 224 17.59 8.00 6.08
CA TYR A 224 18.07 8.96 5.08
C TYR A 224 16.86 9.67 4.48
N TRP A 225 16.70 10.95 4.85
CA TRP A 225 15.57 11.75 4.43
C TRP A 225 15.94 12.59 3.21
N LEU A 226 15.23 12.38 2.12
CA LEU A 226 15.45 13.05 0.83
C LEU A 226 14.60 14.32 0.71
N PRO A 227 14.97 15.27 -0.17
CA PRO A 227 14.09 16.35 -0.57
C PRO A 227 12.77 15.81 -1.12
N THR A 228 11.69 16.55 -0.88
CA THR A 228 10.36 16.21 -1.40
C THR A 228 10.37 16.15 -2.93
N TYR A 229 9.87 15.06 -3.49
CA TYR A 229 9.61 14.99 -4.92
C TYR A 229 8.44 15.90 -5.28
N LEU A 230 8.74 16.93 -6.05
CA LEU A 230 7.76 17.97 -6.43
C LEU A 230 6.93 17.51 -7.63
N SER A 231 5.60 17.58 -7.50
CA SER A 231 4.64 17.27 -8.56
C SER A 231 3.29 17.89 -8.25
N ARG A 232 2.71 18.62 -9.20
CA ARG A 232 1.41 19.29 -9.07
C ARG A 232 1.38 20.26 -7.88
N GLU A 233 2.41 21.10 -7.77
CA GLU A 233 2.61 21.97 -6.62
C GLU A 233 1.74 23.24 -6.69
N ALA A 234 1.37 23.77 -5.53
CA ALA A 234 0.75 25.08 -5.38
C ALA A 234 1.87 26.14 -5.26
N PRO A 235 2.01 27.07 -6.20
CA PRO A 235 3.14 28.02 -6.24
C PRO A 235 3.23 28.95 -5.01
N GLU A 236 2.12 29.14 -4.31
CA GLU A 236 2.03 29.98 -3.10
C GLU A 236 2.52 29.28 -1.83
N LEU A 237 2.68 27.97 -1.86
CA LEU A 237 3.15 27.20 -0.71
C LEU A 237 4.68 27.16 -0.65
N GLU A 238 5.23 27.50 0.51
CA GLU A 238 6.64 27.33 0.77
C GLU A 238 7.05 25.85 0.66
N ILE A 239 8.14 25.54 -0.05
CA ILE A 239 8.68 24.19 -0.11
C ILE A 239 9.24 23.81 1.26
N LEU A 240 8.69 22.73 1.83
CA LEU A 240 9.12 22.19 3.11
C LEU A 240 10.42 21.40 2.94
N THR A 241 11.48 21.91 3.57
CA THR A 241 12.79 21.24 3.59
C THR A 241 12.76 20.01 4.51
N PRO A 242 13.68 19.04 4.35
CA PRO A 242 13.82 17.91 5.25
C PRO A 242 13.86 18.32 6.74
N ASP A 243 14.59 19.39 7.10
CA ASP A 243 14.65 19.92 8.48
C ASP A 243 13.27 20.29 9.04
N LYS A 244 12.42 20.90 8.20
CA LYS A 244 11.07 21.30 8.60
C LYS A 244 10.16 20.08 8.78
N LEU A 245 10.36 19.05 7.97
CA LEU A 245 9.55 17.84 8.01
C LEU A 245 9.96 16.91 9.15
N THR A 246 11.23 16.91 9.53
CA THR A 246 11.78 16.06 10.60
C THR A 246 11.84 16.74 11.96
N ASN A 247 11.45 18.01 12.01
CA ASN A 247 11.42 18.77 13.27
C ASN A 247 10.43 18.14 14.27
N GLY A 248 10.94 17.62 15.35
CA GLY A 248 10.12 16.92 16.36
C GLY A 248 10.30 15.39 16.37
N LEU A 249 11.05 14.83 15.41
CA LEU A 249 11.47 13.43 15.43
C LEU A 249 12.78 13.33 16.23
N ASN A 250 12.78 12.51 17.28
CA ASN A 250 13.91 12.43 18.21
C ASN A 250 14.38 11.00 18.49
N ALA A 251 13.56 9.98 18.19
CA ALA A 251 13.83 8.61 18.55
C ALA A 251 14.76 7.89 17.55
N THR A 252 14.90 8.42 16.34
CA THR A 252 15.66 7.78 15.25
C THR A 252 16.73 8.73 14.74
N LYS A 253 17.90 8.19 14.39
CA LYS A 253 18.98 8.94 13.77
C LYS A 253 18.58 9.31 12.33
N ILE A 254 18.48 10.60 12.04
CA ILE A 254 18.07 11.13 10.74
C ILE A 254 19.24 11.82 10.06
N HIS A 255 19.47 11.46 8.80
CA HIS A 255 20.44 12.07 7.92
C HIS A 255 19.70 12.71 6.75
N GLN A 256 20.05 13.93 6.40
CA GLN A 256 19.62 14.51 5.13
C GLN A 256 20.51 13.97 4.02
N ALA A 257 19.91 13.59 2.90
CA ALA A 257 20.60 13.02 1.77
C ALA A 257 19.97 13.47 0.44
N ASP A 258 20.72 13.36 -0.63
CA ASP A 258 20.27 13.53 -2.00
C ASP A 258 20.43 12.22 -2.77
N LEU A 259 19.76 12.09 -3.93
CA LEU A 259 19.90 10.92 -4.81
C LEU A 259 21.23 11.02 -5.59
N ASP A 260 22.33 10.72 -4.90
CA ASP A 260 23.69 10.81 -5.42
C ASP A 260 24.52 9.56 -5.07
N ASP A 261 25.77 9.51 -5.53
CA ASP A 261 26.68 8.38 -5.31
C ASP A 261 27.01 8.19 -3.81
N ARG A 262 26.99 9.25 -3.00
CA ARG A 262 27.25 9.16 -1.56
C ARG A 262 26.14 8.39 -0.85
N LEU A 263 24.90 8.66 -1.21
CA LEU A 263 23.77 7.92 -0.68
C LEU A 263 23.84 6.45 -1.12
N TRP A 264 24.27 6.19 -2.37
CA TRP A 264 24.42 4.83 -2.84
C TRP A 264 25.50 4.07 -2.06
N ASP A 265 26.63 4.70 -1.81
CA ASP A 265 27.71 4.12 -0.98
C ASP A 265 27.23 3.79 0.45
N GLU A 266 26.42 4.67 1.05
CA GLU A 266 25.80 4.42 2.36
C GLU A 266 24.81 3.25 2.32
N ILE A 267 23.97 3.16 1.29
CA ILE A 267 23.05 2.03 1.07
C ILE A 267 23.85 0.72 0.99
N GLN A 268 24.90 0.67 0.17
CA GLN A 268 25.76 -0.51 0.03
C GLN A 268 26.43 -0.88 1.36
N ARG A 269 26.97 0.09 2.08
CA ARG A 269 27.57 -0.11 3.41
C ARG A 269 26.58 -0.76 4.39
N HIS A 270 25.33 -0.33 4.39
CA HIS A 270 24.29 -0.93 5.23
C HIS A 270 23.93 -2.34 4.79
N ILE A 271 23.81 -2.59 3.48
CA ILE A 271 23.56 -3.93 2.93
C ILE A 271 24.68 -4.90 3.31
N ASP A 272 25.95 -4.47 3.18
CA ASP A 272 27.12 -5.27 3.53
C ASP A 272 27.21 -5.55 5.03
N ALA A 273 26.70 -4.64 5.86
CA ALA A 273 26.56 -4.85 7.30
C ALA A 273 25.38 -5.78 7.68
N GLY A 274 24.60 -6.26 6.69
CA GLY A 274 23.46 -7.15 6.90
C GLY A 274 22.17 -6.42 7.32
N HIS A 275 22.12 -5.10 7.21
CA HIS A 275 20.92 -4.34 7.48
C HIS A 275 19.91 -4.48 6.33
N LEU A 276 18.63 -4.51 6.63
CA LEU A 276 17.57 -4.36 5.64
C LEU A 276 17.46 -2.88 5.27
N VAL A 277 17.67 -2.55 4.01
CA VAL A 277 17.49 -1.19 3.48
C VAL A 277 16.16 -1.11 2.73
N LEU A 278 15.28 -0.25 3.20
CA LEU A 278 13.98 0.03 2.58
C LEU A 278 14.01 1.40 1.92
N CYS A 279 14.00 1.44 0.59
CA CYS A 279 13.88 2.65 -0.21
C CYS A 279 12.41 2.92 -0.48
N MET A 280 11.87 4.04 0.05
CA MET A 280 10.44 4.27 0.12
C MET A 280 10.04 5.64 -0.42
N GLY A 281 9.02 5.68 -1.29
CA GLY A 281 8.43 6.89 -1.83
C GLY A 281 7.80 6.72 -3.21
N ALA A 282 6.84 7.59 -3.52
CA ALA A 282 6.13 7.58 -4.80
C ALA A 282 6.87 8.31 -5.93
N GLY A 283 7.97 9.03 -5.60
CA GLY A 283 8.74 9.84 -6.52
C GLY A 283 9.81 9.08 -7.32
N SER A 284 10.97 9.72 -7.47
CA SER A 284 12.07 9.24 -8.32
C SER A 284 12.96 8.18 -7.66
N ILE A 285 12.85 7.95 -6.36
CA ILE A 285 13.74 7.07 -5.59
C ILE A 285 13.79 5.65 -6.17
N ASP A 286 12.65 5.03 -6.51
CA ASP A 286 12.62 3.68 -7.07
C ASP A 286 13.39 3.57 -8.39
N GLY A 287 13.14 4.52 -9.32
CA GLY A 287 13.85 4.57 -10.59
C GLY A 287 15.36 4.76 -10.43
N TRP A 288 15.76 5.61 -9.47
CA TRP A 288 17.15 5.86 -9.16
C TRP A 288 17.84 4.60 -8.59
N VAL A 289 17.22 3.92 -7.62
CA VAL A 289 17.77 2.67 -7.06
C VAL A 289 17.95 1.61 -8.15
N ARG A 290 16.97 1.45 -9.04
CA ARG A 290 17.08 0.49 -10.15
C ARG A 290 18.19 0.84 -11.14
N GLN A 291 18.44 2.13 -11.39
CA GLN A 291 19.58 2.57 -12.22
C GLN A 291 20.92 2.22 -11.57
N GLN A 292 21.07 2.43 -10.26
CA GLN A 292 22.27 2.06 -9.52
C GLN A 292 22.56 0.55 -9.59
N LEU A 293 21.51 -0.28 -9.47
CA LEU A 293 21.64 -1.74 -9.58
C LEU A 293 22.05 -2.24 -10.98
N VAL A 294 21.80 -1.48 -12.04
CA VAL A 294 22.20 -1.84 -13.41
C VAL A 294 23.59 -1.32 -13.73
N SER A 295 24.02 -0.24 -13.09
CA SER A 295 25.29 0.45 -13.36
C SER A 295 26.48 -0.15 -12.61
N ASN A 296 26.21 -0.94 -11.60
CA ASN A 296 27.18 -1.66 -10.74
C ASN A 296 27.00 -3.17 -10.85
#